data_0c3eda58b647f8af9cc7931efbb3d499
#
_entry.id   0c3eda58b647f8af9cc7931efbb3d499
#
_cell.length_a   1.000
_cell.length_b   1.000
_cell.length_c   1.000
_cell.angle_alpha   90.00
_cell.angle_beta   90.00
_cell.angle_gamma   90.00
#
_symmetry.space_group_name_H-M   'P 1'
#
loop_
_entity.id
_entity.type
_entity.pdbx_description
1 polymer ?
#
loop_
_entity_poly.entity_id
_entity_poly.type
_entity_poly.pdbx_seq_one_letter_code
_entity_poly.pdbx_strand_id
1 'polypeptide(L)'
;MYAEDAGCSYLWNMTDTEKFRFCVAPMLDWTDRHCRYFMRLMTKRSRLYTEMVTAPAILFGNRDLLLKFDETEHPVACQLGGSDPEDLAKAAAIAAQYGYDEINLNCGCPSERVQKGSFGACLMLEPKLVAECFQAIREASGLETTIKHRIGVDHQDDYPFVQNFVGTLYEAGCRAFIVHVRTAFLKGLSPRQNRDVPPLKPDYAYQLKKDFPQAQFCINGGIQTLEESKTFIDNGLDGVMVGRAAYHEPWMLSRVDEVLFGEEPHEIRREEVVEQMTAYLHRIAPEHENAVRNAARHTMGLMNGLPGARLWRRTLSDPKAYKVAGPNVLLAALESMKA
;
A
#
# COMPACT_ATOMS: atom_id res chain seq x y z
N MET A 1 4.51 -37.18 3.46
CA MET A 1 5.66 -36.39 3.94
C MET A 1 5.33 -34.97 3.50
N TYR A 2 4.78 -34.20 4.43
CA TYR A 2 4.29 -32.84 4.19
C TYR A 2 5.48 -31.90 4.11
N ALA A 3 5.53 -31.04 3.08
CA ALA A 3 6.51 -29.98 2.97
C ALA A 3 6.26 -29.00 4.14
N GLU A 4 7.25 -28.87 5.01
CA GLU A 4 7.22 -27.94 6.12
C GLU A 4 7.14 -26.49 5.63
N ASP A 5 6.24 -25.72 6.25
CA ASP A 5 5.97 -24.31 6.09
C ASP A 5 7.23 -23.43 6.16
N ALA A 6 7.87 -23.20 5.03
CA ALA A 6 8.99 -22.23 4.94
C ALA A 6 8.52 -20.75 4.88
N GLY A 7 7.21 -20.51 4.74
CA GLY A 7 6.67 -19.15 4.57
C GLY A 7 6.41 -18.36 5.86
N CYS A 8 6.11 -19.04 6.96
CA CYS A 8 5.66 -18.39 8.19
C CYS A 8 6.79 -17.95 9.14
N SER A 9 8.03 -18.49 9.00
CA SER A 9 9.12 -18.20 9.93
C SER A 9 9.82 -16.86 9.74
N TYR A 10 9.69 -16.22 8.57
CA TYR A 10 10.38 -14.95 8.28
C TYR A 10 9.70 -13.72 8.92
N LEU A 11 8.40 -13.76 9.18
CA LEU A 11 7.66 -12.64 9.78
C LEU A 11 8.01 -12.42 11.27
N TRP A 12 8.48 -13.45 11.96
CA TRP A 12 8.76 -13.41 13.41
C TRP A 12 10.08 -12.72 13.77
N ASN A 13 10.93 -12.41 12.80
CA ASN A 13 12.26 -11.80 13.04
C ASN A 13 12.35 -10.31 12.68
N MET A 14 11.24 -9.65 12.28
CA MET A 14 11.26 -8.20 12.07
C MET A 14 11.24 -7.47 13.41
N THR A 15 12.21 -6.61 13.64
CA THR A 15 12.17 -5.69 14.78
C THR A 15 11.03 -4.70 14.59
N ASP A 16 10.48 -4.15 15.67
CA ASP A 16 9.39 -3.16 15.59
C ASP A 16 9.78 -1.96 14.72
N THR A 17 11.06 -1.62 14.67
CA THR A 17 11.59 -0.52 13.84
C THR A 17 11.66 -0.84 12.34
N GLU A 18 11.62 -2.11 11.95
CA GLU A 18 11.72 -2.52 10.54
C GLU A 18 10.36 -2.66 9.85
N LYS A 19 9.28 -2.81 10.62
CA LYS A 19 7.94 -3.05 10.10
C LYS A 19 7.48 -2.03 9.04
N PHE A 20 7.91 -0.78 9.15
CA PHE A 20 7.53 0.32 8.26
C PHE A 20 8.68 0.81 7.37
N ARG A 21 9.81 0.11 7.37
CA ARG A 21 11.02 0.55 6.67
C ARG A 21 10.79 0.77 5.17
N PHE A 22 10.01 -0.11 4.53
CA PHE A 22 9.51 0.13 3.18
C PHE A 22 8.07 -0.38 3.05
N CYS A 23 7.17 0.52 2.62
CA CYS A 23 5.76 0.23 2.41
C CYS A 23 5.35 0.57 0.97
N VAL A 24 4.45 -0.23 0.40
CA VAL A 24 3.75 0.12 -0.84
C VAL A 24 2.42 0.77 -0.49
N ALA A 25 2.22 2.00 -0.96
CA ALA A 25 1.05 2.81 -0.61
C ALA A 25 -0.28 2.19 -1.07
N PRO A 26 -1.37 2.35 -0.29
CA PRO A 26 -2.72 2.02 -0.73
C PRO A 26 -3.10 2.90 -1.93
N MET A 27 -3.48 2.27 -3.03
CA MET A 27 -3.83 2.96 -4.28
C MET A 27 -5.07 2.33 -4.92
N LEU A 28 -6.17 3.10 -4.98
CA LEU A 28 -7.43 2.65 -5.55
C LEU A 28 -7.24 2.22 -7.02
N ASP A 29 -7.87 1.13 -7.42
CA ASP A 29 -7.77 0.45 -8.71
C ASP A 29 -6.39 -0.18 -9.01
N TRP A 30 -5.41 -0.03 -8.12
CA TRP A 30 -4.03 -0.51 -8.35
C TRP A 30 -3.57 -1.56 -7.35
N THR A 31 -3.74 -1.36 -6.05
CA THR A 31 -3.22 -2.29 -5.04
C THR A 31 -4.25 -3.33 -4.59
N ASP A 32 -4.98 -3.89 -5.56
CA ASP A 32 -5.81 -5.07 -5.35
C ASP A 32 -4.95 -6.32 -5.00
N ARG A 33 -5.58 -7.43 -4.64
CA ARG A 33 -4.87 -8.67 -4.27
C ARG A 33 -3.93 -9.18 -5.37
N HIS A 34 -4.27 -8.97 -6.64
CA HIS A 34 -3.46 -9.44 -7.77
C HIS A 34 -2.17 -8.62 -7.90
N CYS A 35 -2.26 -7.31 -7.69
CA CYS A 35 -1.09 -6.43 -7.67
C CYS A 35 -0.18 -6.74 -6.48
N ARG A 36 -0.74 -6.96 -5.29
CA ARG A 36 0.05 -7.28 -4.10
C ARG A 36 0.75 -8.63 -4.24
N TYR A 37 0.06 -9.65 -4.74
CA TYR A 37 0.67 -10.93 -5.08
C TYR A 37 1.86 -10.74 -6.05
N PHE A 38 1.66 -10.02 -7.14
CA PHE A 38 2.71 -9.70 -8.11
C PHE A 38 3.91 -8.99 -7.46
N MET A 39 3.66 -7.98 -6.63
CA MET A 39 4.72 -7.24 -5.94
C MET A 39 5.48 -8.12 -4.95
N ARG A 40 4.80 -9.03 -4.27
CA ARG A 40 5.40 -9.97 -3.32
C ARG A 40 6.38 -10.95 -3.98
N LEU A 41 6.22 -11.23 -5.25
CA LEU A 41 7.19 -12.05 -5.98
C LEU A 41 8.59 -11.41 -6.05
N MET A 42 8.70 -10.09 -5.86
CA MET A 42 9.94 -9.32 -5.98
C MET A 42 10.55 -8.89 -4.64
N THR A 43 9.79 -8.88 -3.56
CA THR A 43 10.26 -8.46 -2.22
C THR A 43 9.56 -9.26 -1.12
N LYS A 44 10.31 -9.70 -0.13
CA LYS A 44 9.79 -10.43 1.02
C LYS A 44 9.50 -9.51 2.21
N ARG A 45 10.20 -8.38 2.31
CA ARG A 45 10.19 -7.51 3.50
C ARG A 45 9.24 -6.32 3.39
N SER A 46 8.93 -5.88 2.17
CA SER A 46 8.03 -4.73 1.97
C SER A 46 6.65 -4.97 2.55
N ARG A 47 6.12 -4.02 3.33
CA ARG A 47 4.72 -4.07 3.77
C ARG A 47 3.80 -3.59 2.65
N LEU A 48 2.87 -4.43 2.27
CA LEU A 48 1.90 -4.15 1.22
C LEU A 48 0.58 -3.68 1.84
N TYR A 49 -0.10 -2.75 1.18
CA TYR A 49 -1.38 -2.22 1.64
C TYR A 49 -2.48 -2.55 0.64
N THR A 50 -3.67 -2.86 1.15
CA THR A 50 -4.86 -2.98 0.30
C THR A 50 -5.20 -1.63 -0.31
N GLU A 51 -6.11 -1.61 -1.26
CA GLU A 51 -6.88 -0.40 -1.54
C GLU A 51 -7.64 0.04 -0.28
N MET A 52 -8.10 1.30 -0.24
CA MET A 52 -8.97 1.73 0.84
C MET A 52 -10.35 1.05 0.74
N VAL A 53 -10.69 0.24 1.71
CA VAL A 53 -12.00 -0.42 1.84
C VAL A 53 -12.83 0.36 2.86
N THR A 54 -14.06 0.76 2.50
CA THR A 54 -14.91 1.50 3.44
C THR A 54 -15.61 0.54 4.43
N ALA A 55 -15.80 0.99 5.68
CA ALA A 55 -16.49 0.19 6.69
C ALA A 55 -17.88 -0.30 6.22
N PRO A 56 -18.75 0.52 5.62
CA PRO A 56 -20.03 0.03 5.08
C PRO A 56 -19.86 -1.04 3.98
N ALA A 57 -18.80 -0.97 3.15
CA ALA A 57 -18.56 -2.00 2.14
C ALA A 57 -18.24 -3.37 2.77
N ILE A 58 -17.50 -3.39 3.88
CA ILE A 58 -17.21 -4.62 4.64
C ILE A 58 -18.46 -5.15 5.35
N LEU A 59 -19.23 -4.25 5.96
CA LEU A 59 -20.41 -4.63 6.75
C LEU A 59 -21.53 -5.20 5.87
N PHE A 60 -21.77 -4.61 4.69
CA PHE A 60 -22.96 -4.89 3.88
C PHE A 60 -22.63 -5.46 2.49
N GLY A 61 -21.35 -5.48 2.08
CA GLY A 61 -20.92 -5.97 0.78
C GLY A 61 -20.41 -7.41 0.79
N ASN A 62 -19.78 -7.80 -0.34
CA ASN A 62 -19.13 -9.10 -0.46
C ASN A 62 -17.74 -9.05 0.18
N ARG A 63 -17.61 -9.59 1.38
CA ARG A 63 -16.38 -9.56 2.18
C ARG A 63 -15.23 -10.28 1.50
N ASP A 64 -15.47 -11.44 0.92
CA ASP A 64 -14.42 -12.20 0.25
C ASP A 64 -13.84 -11.46 -0.94
N LEU A 65 -14.67 -10.77 -1.71
CA LEU A 65 -14.22 -9.94 -2.81
C LEU A 65 -13.32 -8.79 -2.35
N LEU A 66 -13.63 -8.22 -1.17
CA LEU A 66 -12.95 -7.03 -0.64
C LEU A 66 -11.70 -7.36 0.19
N LEU A 67 -11.72 -8.49 0.93
CA LEU A 67 -10.74 -8.75 1.98
C LEU A 67 -9.87 -9.99 1.72
N LYS A 68 -10.30 -10.92 0.84
CA LYS A 68 -9.52 -12.13 0.57
C LYS A 68 -8.22 -11.79 -0.14
N PHE A 69 -7.13 -12.40 0.31
CA PHE A 69 -5.80 -12.26 -0.27
C PHE A 69 -5.06 -13.62 -0.25
N ASP A 70 -3.89 -13.69 -0.85
CA ASP A 70 -3.04 -14.88 -0.85
C ASP A 70 -2.08 -14.83 0.35
N GLU A 71 -1.93 -15.92 1.07
CA GLU A 71 -1.04 -16.03 2.24
C GLU A 71 0.41 -15.57 1.94
N THR A 72 0.83 -15.65 0.69
CA THR A 72 2.14 -15.14 0.29
C THR A 72 2.25 -13.62 0.33
N GLU A 73 1.13 -12.87 0.42
CA GLU A 73 1.16 -11.40 0.43
C GLU A 73 1.70 -10.79 1.74
N HIS A 74 1.82 -11.57 2.82
CA HIS A 74 2.36 -11.09 4.09
C HIS A 74 3.80 -10.51 3.98
N PRO A 75 4.11 -9.41 4.72
CA PRO A 75 3.22 -8.65 5.59
C PRO A 75 2.26 -7.75 4.79
N VAL A 76 0.97 -7.79 5.13
CA VAL A 76 -0.08 -7.07 4.44
C VAL A 76 -1.01 -6.33 5.40
N ALA A 77 -1.28 -5.05 5.10
CA ALA A 77 -2.15 -4.17 5.87
C ALA A 77 -3.49 -3.94 5.16
N CYS A 78 -4.59 -3.98 5.92
CA CYS A 78 -5.90 -3.57 5.43
C CYS A 78 -6.12 -2.08 5.71
N GLN A 79 -6.32 -1.26 4.66
CA GLN A 79 -6.67 0.14 4.86
C GLN A 79 -8.17 0.34 4.91
N LEU A 80 -8.66 0.89 6.02
CA LEU A 80 -10.07 1.23 6.23
C LEU A 80 -10.37 2.71 5.96
N GLY A 81 -11.56 2.96 5.42
CA GLY A 81 -12.15 4.29 5.32
C GLY A 81 -13.50 4.35 6.04
N GLY A 82 -13.67 5.35 6.87
CA GLY A 82 -14.87 5.58 7.65
C GLY A 82 -14.64 6.67 8.70
N SER A 83 -15.70 7.09 9.38
CA SER A 83 -15.69 8.10 10.44
C SER A 83 -16.56 7.74 11.64
N ASP A 84 -17.30 6.62 11.56
CA ASP A 84 -18.07 6.12 12.67
C ASP A 84 -17.27 5.07 13.45
N PRO A 85 -16.98 5.29 14.76
CA PRO A 85 -16.16 4.37 15.54
C PRO A 85 -16.76 2.94 15.66
N GLU A 86 -18.08 2.82 15.76
CA GLU A 86 -18.76 1.53 15.91
C GLU A 86 -18.69 0.71 14.62
N ASP A 87 -18.95 1.36 13.47
CA ASP A 87 -18.84 0.71 12.15
C ASP A 87 -17.40 0.32 11.83
N LEU A 88 -16.43 1.18 12.16
CA LEU A 88 -15.00 0.89 12.01
C LEU A 88 -14.55 -0.27 12.91
N ALA A 89 -15.00 -0.34 14.14
CA ALA A 89 -14.74 -1.46 15.05
C ALA A 89 -15.23 -2.79 14.46
N LYS A 90 -16.49 -2.83 14.01
CA LYS A 90 -17.07 -4.02 13.38
C LYS A 90 -16.31 -4.42 12.11
N ALA A 91 -15.99 -3.45 11.26
CA ALA A 91 -15.23 -3.70 10.03
C ALA A 91 -13.82 -4.21 10.32
N ALA A 92 -13.13 -3.64 11.32
CA ALA A 92 -11.80 -4.06 11.74
C ALA A 92 -11.80 -5.49 12.33
N ALA A 93 -12.79 -5.83 13.16
CA ALA A 93 -12.95 -7.19 13.69
C ALA A 93 -13.16 -8.22 12.57
N ILE A 94 -13.91 -7.85 11.51
CA ILE A 94 -14.10 -8.72 10.35
C ILE A 94 -12.79 -8.84 9.58
N ALA A 95 -12.08 -7.74 9.30
CA ALA A 95 -10.82 -7.76 8.59
C ALA A 95 -9.76 -8.60 9.33
N ALA A 96 -9.70 -8.52 10.65
CA ALA A 96 -8.81 -9.33 11.48
C ALA A 96 -9.00 -10.85 11.27
N GLN A 97 -10.23 -11.30 11.01
CA GLN A 97 -10.52 -12.72 10.74
C GLN A 97 -9.95 -13.22 9.40
N TYR A 98 -9.61 -12.29 8.48
CA TYR A 98 -8.94 -12.63 7.22
C TYR A 98 -7.42 -12.76 7.36
N GLY A 99 -6.85 -12.46 8.54
CA GLY A 99 -5.42 -12.67 8.81
C GLY A 99 -4.51 -11.49 8.47
N TYR A 100 -5.02 -10.28 8.29
CA TYR A 100 -4.16 -9.09 8.06
C TYR A 100 -3.23 -8.83 9.24
N ASP A 101 -2.02 -8.31 8.95
CA ASP A 101 -1.00 -7.97 9.97
C ASP A 101 -1.26 -6.61 10.62
N GLU A 102 -2.02 -5.76 9.97
CA GLU A 102 -2.25 -4.36 10.37
C GLU A 102 -3.60 -3.87 9.87
N ILE A 103 -4.25 -3.01 10.66
CA ILE A 103 -5.35 -2.17 10.20
C ILE A 103 -4.86 -0.72 10.13
N ASN A 104 -5.00 -0.11 8.96
CA ASN A 104 -4.62 1.28 8.73
C ASN A 104 -5.86 2.15 8.51
N LEU A 105 -6.01 3.24 9.25
CA LEU A 105 -7.10 4.19 9.03
C LEU A 105 -6.68 5.30 8.07
N ASN A 106 -7.50 5.54 7.05
CA ASN A 106 -7.26 6.60 6.07
C ASN A 106 -7.75 7.97 6.55
N CYS A 107 -6.82 8.87 6.82
CA CYS A 107 -7.06 10.29 7.12
C CYS A 107 -6.38 11.21 6.07
N GLY A 108 -6.22 10.76 4.82
CA GLY A 108 -5.46 11.51 3.81
C GLY A 108 -6.08 11.62 2.42
N CYS A 109 -7.14 10.88 2.12
CA CYS A 109 -7.78 10.90 0.80
C CYS A 109 -8.65 12.16 0.63
N PRO A 110 -8.39 13.01 -0.39
CA PRO A 110 -9.15 14.24 -0.61
C PRO A 110 -10.30 14.09 -1.64
N SER A 111 -10.67 12.86 -2.05
CA SER A 111 -11.65 12.69 -3.12
C SER A 111 -13.07 13.11 -2.68
N GLU A 112 -13.84 13.70 -3.60
CA GLU A 112 -15.24 14.14 -3.32
C GLU A 112 -16.12 13.00 -2.80
N ARG A 113 -15.94 11.78 -3.32
CA ARG A 113 -16.67 10.60 -2.85
C ARG A 113 -16.40 10.32 -1.37
N VAL A 114 -15.16 10.49 -0.95
CA VAL A 114 -14.70 10.30 0.42
C VAL A 114 -15.21 11.44 1.31
N GLN A 115 -15.17 12.67 0.84
CA GLN A 115 -15.70 13.85 1.55
C GLN A 115 -17.21 13.74 1.79
N LYS A 116 -17.99 13.26 0.81
CA LYS A 116 -19.43 13.02 0.98
C LYS A 116 -19.73 11.99 2.07
N GLY A 117 -18.82 11.06 2.32
CA GLY A 117 -18.89 10.10 3.43
C GLY A 117 -18.28 10.64 4.73
N SER A 118 -17.85 11.89 4.79
CA SER A 118 -17.25 12.55 5.95
C SER A 118 -16.01 11.83 6.51
N PHE A 119 -15.18 11.21 5.65
CA PHE A 119 -13.94 10.53 6.05
C PHE A 119 -12.75 10.92 5.14
N GLY A 120 -11.58 10.33 5.33
CA GLY A 120 -10.35 10.67 4.61
C GLY A 120 -9.71 11.96 5.12
N ALA A 121 -9.26 12.85 4.23
CA ALA A 121 -8.49 14.03 4.63
C ALA A 121 -9.27 15.01 5.54
N CYS A 122 -10.59 15.13 5.38
CA CYS A 122 -11.41 15.98 6.23
C CYS A 122 -11.38 15.56 7.71
N LEU A 123 -11.11 14.31 8.02
CA LEU A 123 -10.94 13.83 9.40
C LEU A 123 -9.77 14.49 10.14
N MET A 124 -8.80 15.05 9.44
CA MET A 124 -7.73 15.80 10.11
C MET A 124 -8.24 17.04 10.86
N LEU A 125 -9.43 17.53 10.53
CA LEU A 125 -10.11 18.63 11.23
C LEU A 125 -10.75 18.18 12.54
N GLU A 126 -10.90 16.87 12.76
CA GLU A 126 -11.61 16.25 13.89
C GLU A 126 -10.69 15.23 14.62
N PRO A 127 -9.53 15.67 15.18
CA PRO A 127 -8.53 14.74 15.73
C PRO A 127 -9.06 13.89 16.89
N LYS A 128 -10.02 14.40 17.67
CA LYS A 128 -10.65 13.64 18.76
C LYS A 128 -11.50 12.48 18.23
N LEU A 129 -12.29 12.71 17.17
CA LEU A 129 -13.06 11.67 16.52
C LEU A 129 -12.14 10.61 15.92
N VAL A 130 -11.01 11.01 15.33
CA VAL A 130 -10.02 10.05 14.79
C VAL A 130 -9.40 9.23 15.92
N ALA A 131 -9.16 9.82 17.09
CA ALA A 131 -8.67 9.08 18.25
C ALA A 131 -9.67 8.05 18.75
N GLU A 132 -10.97 8.37 18.80
CA GLU A 132 -12.04 7.43 19.11
C GLU A 132 -12.11 6.29 18.08
N CYS A 133 -12.07 6.60 16.78
CA CYS A 133 -12.00 5.63 15.69
C CYS A 133 -10.78 4.70 15.82
N PHE A 134 -9.60 5.27 16.09
CA PHE A 134 -8.37 4.51 16.28
C PHE A 134 -8.48 3.52 17.45
N GLN A 135 -8.96 3.97 18.60
CA GLN A 135 -9.15 3.12 19.78
C GLN A 135 -10.13 1.98 19.50
N ALA A 136 -11.28 2.31 18.89
CA ALA A 136 -12.30 1.34 18.52
C ALA A 136 -11.78 0.25 17.55
N ILE A 137 -11.00 0.65 16.53
CA ILE A 137 -10.36 -0.28 15.61
C ILE A 137 -9.38 -1.20 16.34
N ARG A 138 -8.48 -0.62 17.16
CA ARG A 138 -7.45 -1.36 17.88
C ARG A 138 -8.04 -2.37 18.87
N GLU A 139 -9.03 -1.96 19.63
CA GLU A 139 -9.71 -2.83 20.62
C GLU A 139 -10.47 -3.98 19.95
N ALA A 140 -11.17 -3.69 18.84
CA ALA A 140 -11.98 -4.68 18.16
C ALA A 140 -11.17 -5.68 17.31
N SER A 141 -10.07 -5.25 16.70
CA SER A 141 -9.24 -6.11 15.85
C SER A 141 -8.15 -6.86 16.63
N GLY A 142 -7.63 -6.27 17.72
CA GLY A 142 -6.46 -6.75 18.42
C GLY A 142 -5.15 -6.62 17.61
N LEU A 143 -5.21 -6.01 16.42
CA LEU A 143 -4.08 -5.86 15.50
C LEU A 143 -3.36 -4.53 15.68
N GLU A 144 -2.13 -4.46 15.16
CA GLU A 144 -1.43 -3.19 15.01
C GLU A 144 -2.32 -2.22 14.21
N THR A 145 -2.54 -1.02 14.78
CA THR A 145 -3.40 -0.02 14.17
C THR A 145 -2.60 1.24 13.90
N THR A 146 -2.64 1.71 12.66
CA THR A 146 -1.83 2.84 12.19
C THR A 146 -2.70 3.89 11.50
N ILE A 147 -2.17 5.10 11.38
CA ILE A 147 -2.87 6.22 10.74
C ILE A 147 -2.08 6.70 9.52
N LYS A 148 -2.76 6.80 8.36
CA LYS A 148 -2.19 7.43 7.18
C LYS A 148 -2.87 8.78 6.93
N HIS A 149 -2.11 9.86 7.05
CA HIS A 149 -2.63 11.22 7.01
C HIS A 149 -1.83 12.15 6.09
N ARG A 150 -2.33 13.36 5.90
CA ARG A 150 -1.65 14.48 5.25
C ARG A 150 -1.03 15.40 6.31
N ILE A 151 -0.40 16.51 5.87
CA ILE A 151 0.18 17.53 6.77
C ILE A 151 -0.75 18.72 7.00
N GLY A 152 -1.89 18.74 6.33
CA GLY A 152 -2.88 19.81 6.47
C GLY A 152 -4.05 19.62 5.52
N VAL A 153 -5.09 20.44 5.69
CA VAL A 153 -6.32 20.47 4.89
C VAL A 153 -6.62 21.92 4.51
N ASP A 154 -6.72 22.17 3.19
CA ASP A 154 -6.97 23.51 2.64
C ASP A 154 -5.96 24.54 3.17
N HIS A 155 -6.40 25.54 3.92
CA HIS A 155 -5.55 26.59 4.49
C HIS A 155 -5.02 26.30 5.89
N GLN A 156 -5.40 25.17 6.49
CA GLN A 156 -4.88 24.69 7.77
C GLN A 156 -3.72 23.72 7.49
N ASP A 157 -2.55 24.27 7.18
CA ASP A 157 -1.39 23.49 6.73
C ASP A 157 -0.07 23.94 7.38
N ASP A 158 -0.15 24.62 8.50
CA ASP A 158 1.00 24.96 9.34
C ASP A 158 1.43 23.77 10.21
N TYR A 159 2.63 23.84 10.75
CA TYR A 159 3.16 22.77 11.59
C TYR A 159 2.34 22.52 12.86
N PRO A 160 1.90 23.55 13.61
CA PRO A 160 1.04 23.36 14.79
C PRO A 160 -0.23 22.56 14.52
N PHE A 161 -0.83 22.69 13.34
CA PHE A 161 -2.01 21.92 12.96
C PHE A 161 -1.72 20.42 12.91
N VAL A 162 -0.68 20.01 12.18
CA VAL A 162 -0.34 18.57 12.06
C VAL A 162 0.24 18.03 13.37
N GLN A 163 0.98 18.84 14.13
CA GLN A 163 1.49 18.50 15.47
C GLN A 163 0.34 18.19 16.44
N ASN A 164 -0.70 19.05 16.47
CA ASN A 164 -1.89 18.81 17.29
C ASN A 164 -2.64 17.53 16.86
N PHE A 165 -2.79 17.30 15.56
CA PHE A 165 -3.41 16.09 15.04
C PHE A 165 -2.66 14.84 15.51
N VAL A 166 -1.34 14.76 15.27
CA VAL A 166 -0.49 13.66 15.69
C VAL A 166 -0.45 13.51 17.22
N GLY A 167 -0.33 14.62 17.96
CA GLY A 167 -0.29 14.64 19.42
C GLY A 167 -1.56 14.03 20.05
N THR A 168 -2.74 14.41 19.55
CA THR A 168 -4.02 13.85 20.03
C THR A 168 -4.06 12.33 19.83
N LEU A 169 -3.59 11.83 18.67
CA LEU A 169 -3.57 10.40 18.39
C LEU A 169 -2.47 9.65 19.16
N TYR A 170 -1.33 10.32 19.39
CA TYR A 170 -0.26 9.78 20.21
C TYR A 170 -0.72 9.59 21.67
N GLU A 171 -1.45 10.54 22.23
CA GLU A 171 -2.08 10.44 23.56
C GLU A 171 -3.13 9.29 23.60
N ALA A 172 -3.87 9.08 22.51
CA ALA A 172 -4.78 7.94 22.38
C ALA A 172 -4.07 6.57 22.20
N GLY A 173 -2.74 6.56 22.11
CA GLY A 173 -1.92 5.35 22.03
C GLY A 173 -1.46 4.96 20.63
N CYS A 174 -1.67 5.78 19.61
CA CYS A 174 -1.12 5.53 18.28
C CYS A 174 0.41 5.71 18.31
N ARG A 175 1.14 4.77 17.71
CA ARG A 175 2.60 4.77 17.70
C ARG A 175 3.20 4.66 16.29
N ALA A 176 2.38 4.57 15.24
CA ALA A 176 2.85 4.51 13.87
C ALA A 176 2.00 5.38 12.95
N PHE A 177 2.68 6.29 12.25
CA PHE A 177 2.09 7.30 11.38
C PHE A 177 2.70 7.25 9.99
N ILE A 178 1.86 7.22 8.96
CA ILE A 178 2.30 7.36 7.58
C ILE A 178 1.94 8.79 7.11
N VAL A 179 2.95 9.62 6.95
CA VAL A 179 2.80 11.05 6.70
C VAL A 179 2.95 11.35 5.21
N HIS A 180 1.84 11.62 4.51
CA HIS A 180 1.93 12.16 3.16
C HIS A 180 2.23 13.66 3.25
N VAL A 181 3.47 14.03 2.96
CA VAL A 181 4.03 15.36 3.18
C VAL A 181 3.54 16.42 2.18
N ARG A 182 2.25 16.38 1.86
CA ARG A 182 1.51 17.40 1.09
C ARG A 182 0.21 17.75 1.78
N THR A 183 -0.19 19.01 1.69
CA THR A 183 -1.53 19.47 2.09
C THR A 183 -2.60 18.82 1.20
N ALA A 184 -3.76 18.49 1.75
CA ALA A 184 -4.93 18.07 1.00
C ALA A 184 -5.84 19.28 0.71
N PHE A 185 -6.15 19.51 -0.56
CA PHE A 185 -7.17 20.46 -0.95
C PHE A 185 -8.49 19.73 -1.21
N LEU A 186 -9.50 20.05 -0.43
CA LEU A 186 -10.82 19.41 -0.51
C LEU A 186 -11.62 19.92 -1.72
N LYS A 187 -11.33 21.13 -2.17
CA LYS A 187 -11.97 21.76 -3.34
C LYS A 187 -10.92 22.28 -4.32
N GLY A 188 -11.30 22.33 -5.59
CA GLY A 188 -10.47 22.95 -6.63
C GLY A 188 -9.39 22.07 -7.23
N LEU A 189 -9.02 20.95 -6.61
CA LEU A 189 -8.04 20.01 -7.13
C LEU A 189 -8.61 18.59 -7.21
N SER A 190 -8.41 17.92 -8.33
CA SER A 190 -8.69 16.49 -8.44
C SER A 190 -7.78 15.67 -7.52
N PRO A 191 -8.13 14.40 -7.20
CA PRO A 191 -7.26 13.53 -6.42
C PRO A 191 -5.85 13.35 -7.02
N ARG A 192 -5.72 13.40 -8.36
CA ARG A 192 -4.43 13.37 -9.04
C ARG A 192 -3.65 14.65 -8.78
N GLN A 193 -4.26 15.81 -9.01
CA GLN A 193 -3.62 17.10 -8.75
C GLN A 193 -3.21 17.29 -7.28
N ASN A 194 -4.00 16.78 -6.33
CA ASN A 194 -3.66 16.74 -4.90
C ASN A 194 -2.38 15.93 -4.57
N ARG A 195 -1.88 15.12 -5.51
CA ARG A 195 -0.61 14.39 -5.38
C ARG A 195 0.56 15.07 -6.08
N ASP A 196 0.28 16.06 -6.93
CA ASP A 196 1.30 16.68 -7.77
C ASP A 196 1.47 18.17 -7.48
N VAL A 197 0.38 18.91 -7.30
CA VAL A 197 0.37 20.39 -7.23
C VAL A 197 0.81 20.94 -5.87
N PRO A 198 0.26 20.50 -4.71
CA PRO A 198 0.70 21.05 -3.44
C PRO A 198 2.19 20.75 -3.19
N PRO A 199 2.97 21.69 -2.64
CA PRO A 199 4.40 21.48 -2.40
C PRO A 199 4.64 20.34 -1.39
N LEU A 200 5.75 19.63 -1.55
CA LEU A 200 6.24 18.70 -0.55
C LEU A 200 6.86 19.47 0.62
N LYS A 201 6.54 19.09 1.85
CA LYS A 201 7.10 19.64 3.08
C LYS A 201 7.70 18.50 3.94
N PRO A 202 8.80 17.85 3.52
CA PRO A 202 9.39 16.72 4.24
C PRO A 202 9.86 17.09 5.65
N ASP A 203 10.23 18.35 5.87
CA ASP A 203 10.66 18.86 7.19
C ASP A 203 9.63 18.60 8.28
N TYR A 204 8.34 18.58 7.94
CA TYR A 204 7.28 18.29 8.92
C TYR A 204 7.38 16.85 9.45
N ALA A 205 7.74 15.88 8.60
CA ALA A 205 7.93 14.50 9.06
C ALA A 205 9.12 14.37 10.02
N TYR A 206 10.23 15.05 9.73
CA TYR A 206 11.39 15.08 10.62
C TYR A 206 11.09 15.78 11.95
N GLN A 207 10.33 16.87 11.90
CA GLN A 207 9.95 17.60 13.11
C GLN A 207 8.99 16.78 13.98
N LEU A 208 8.01 16.09 13.38
CA LEU A 208 7.15 15.14 14.10
C LEU A 208 7.95 14.02 14.76
N LYS A 209 8.97 13.48 14.09
CA LYS A 209 9.85 12.47 14.70
C LYS A 209 10.63 13.01 15.90
N LYS A 210 11.04 14.28 15.89
CA LYS A 210 11.68 14.92 17.04
C LYS A 210 10.71 15.14 18.21
N ASP A 211 9.50 15.59 17.91
CA ASP A 211 8.48 15.91 18.93
C ASP A 211 7.89 14.63 19.56
N PHE A 212 7.82 13.54 18.78
CA PHE A 212 7.26 12.25 19.21
C PHE A 212 8.26 11.09 18.98
N PRO A 213 9.40 11.07 19.69
CA PRO A 213 10.51 10.15 19.38
C PRO A 213 10.19 8.67 19.58
N GLN A 214 9.17 8.35 20.39
CA GLN A 214 8.71 6.97 20.61
C GLN A 214 7.70 6.49 19.54
N ALA A 215 7.24 7.37 18.66
CA ALA A 215 6.41 6.99 17.54
C ALA A 215 7.26 6.72 16.30
N GLN A 216 6.75 5.86 15.43
CA GLN A 216 7.34 5.57 14.13
C GLN A 216 6.73 6.46 13.06
N PHE A 217 7.56 7.07 12.25
CA PHE A 217 7.15 7.95 11.15
C PHE A 217 7.64 7.42 9.82
N CYS A 218 6.68 7.00 8.98
CA CYS A 218 6.92 6.58 7.62
C CYS A 218 6.54 7.73 6.66
N ILE A 219 7.53 8.28 5.95
CA ILE A 219 7.28 9.39 5.02
C ILE A 219 6.70 8.87 3.70
N ASN A 220 5.73 9.61 3.16
CA ASN A 220 5.10 9.35 1.87
C ASN A 220 4.99 10.64 1.05
N GLY A 221 5.13 10.54 -0.25
CA GLY A 221 4.93 11.65 -1.20
C GLY A 221 6.17 11.95 -2.03
N GLY A 222 6.03 11.82 -3.35
CA GLY A 222 7.06 12.21 -4.32
C GLY A 222 8.25 11.26 -4.49
N ILE A 223 8.41 10.26 -3.66
CA ILE A 223 9.55 9.32 -3.67
C ILE A 223 9.52 8.48 -4.95
N GLN A 224 10.65 8.48 -5.68
CA GLN A 224 10.79 7.83 -6.98
C GLN A 224 11.80 6.68 -6.98
N THR A 225 12.83 6.72 -6.11
CA THR A 225 13.93 5.75 -6.12
C THR A 225 14.21 5.15 -4.74
N LEU A 226 14.98 4.06 -4.71
CA LEU A 226 15.44 3.45 -3.45
C LEU A 226 16.52 4.31 -2.77
N GLU A 227 17.30 5.04 -3.54
CA GLU A 227 18.32 5.97 -3.03
C GLU A 227 17.67 7.12 -2.27
N GLU A 228 16.59 7.71 -2.81
CA GLU A 228 15.76 8.70 -2.10
C GLU A 228 15.17 8.08 -0.83
N SER A 229 14.64 6.86 -0.92
CA SER A 229 14.08 6.12 0.21
C SER A 229 15.11 5.93 1.32
N LYS A 230 16.31 5.49 0.96
CA LYS A 230 17.43 5.31 1.88
C LYS A 230 17.83 6.62 2.54
N THR A 231 17.87 7.71 1.79
CA THR A 231 18.20 9.04 2.31
C THR A 231 17.25 9.49 3.42
N PHE A 232 15.95 9.25 3.29
CA PHE A 232 14.98 9.58 4.34
C PHE A 232 15.21 8.76 5.62
N ILE A 233 15.52 7.49 5.48
CA ILE A 233 15.80 6.59 6.61
C ILE A 233 17.13 6.96 7.28
N ASP A 234 18.20 7.17 6.51
CA ASP A 234 19.52 7.55 7.03
C ASP A 234 19.47 8.90 7.77
N ASN A 235 18.54 9.79 7.41
CA ASN A 235 18.29 11.06 8.09
C ASN A 235 17.36 10.94 9.31
N GLY A 236 16.99 9.73 9.74
CA GLY A 236 16.35 9.47 11.03
C GLY A 236 14.84 9.23 11.00
N LEU A 237 14.21 9.07 9.82
CA LEU A 237 12.85 8.54 9.73
C LEU A 237 12.84 7.01 9.83
N ASP A 238 11.76 6.45 10.34
CA ASP A 238 11.65 5.01 10.57
C ASP A 238 11.36 4.22 9.28
N GLY A 239 10.84 4.89 8.25
CA GLY A 239 10.56 4.26 6.98
C GLY A 239 10.00 5.18 5.91
N VAL A 240 9.71 4.57 4.76
CA VAL A 240 9.18 5.23 3.58
C VAL A 240 7.98 4.46 3.02
N MET A 241 7.01 5.20 2.48
CA MET A 241 5.91 4.61 1.73
C MET A 241 5.93 5.12 0.29
N VAL A 242 6.13 4.21 -0.66
CA VAL A 242 6.21 4.50 -2.09
C VAL A 242 4.89 4.12 -2.76
N GLY A 243 4.37 5.01 -3.59
CA GLY A 243 3.13 4.76 -4.33
C GLY A 243 3.38 4.51 -5.81
N ARG A 244 3.15 5.55 -6.62
CA ARG A 244 3.17 5.47 -8.08
C ARG A 244 4.47 4.91 -8.67
N ALA A 245 5.61 5.20 -8.09
CA ALA A 245 6.89 4.66 -8.54
C ALA A 245 6.91 3.13 -8.43
N ALA A 246 6.48 2.56 -7.29
CA ALA A 246 6.41 1.11 -7.12
C ALA A 246 5.44 0.43 -8.10
N TYR A 247 4.38 1.12 -8.54
CA TYR A 247 3.43 0.58 -9.51
C TYR A 247 3.93 0.68 -10.96
N HIS A 248 4.52 1.81 -11.34
CA HIS A 248 4.97 2.05 -12.72
C HIS A 248 6.33 1.43 -13.02
N GLU A 249 7.21 1.34 -12.00
CA GLU A 249 8.55 0.75 -12.07
C GLU A 249 8.69 -0.38 -11.04
N PRO A 250 7.84 -1.44 -11.12
CA PRO A 250 7.76 -2.45 -10.07
C PRO A 250 9.07 -3.21 -9.86
N TRP A 251 9.95 -3.23 -10.86
CA TRP A 251 11.25 -3.89 -10.73
C TRP A 251 12.15 -3.29 -9.65
N MET A 252 11.87 -2.05 -9.21
CA MET A 252 12.57 -1.48 -8.05
C MET A 252 12.41 -2.34 -6.79
N LEU A 253 11.28 -3.05 -6.67
CA LEU A 253 10.99 -3.88 -5.50
C LEU A 253 11.97 -5.05 -5.33
N SER A 254 12.58 -5.54 -6.43
CA SER A 254 13.57 -6.63 -6.39
C SER A 254 14.84 -6.30 -5.61
N ARG A 255 15.10 -5.02 -5.33
CA ARG A 255 16.27 -4.55 -4.60
C ARG A 255 15.95 -3.94 -3.23
N VAL A 256 14.67 -3.90 -2.84
CA VAL A 256 14.25 -3.30 -1.58
C VAL A 256 14.87 -4.03 -0.40
N ASP A 257 14.84 -5.36 -0.41
CA ASP A 257 15.30 -6.19 0.70
C ASP A 257 16.82 -6.04 0.91
N GLU A 258 17.60 -5.98 -0.18
CA GLU A 258 19.04 -5.66 -0.16
C GLU A 258 19.32 -4.23 0.35
N VAL A 259 18.72 -3.23 -0.32
CA VAL A 259 19.13 -1.82 -0.15
C VAL A 259 18.64 -1.24 1.18
N LEU A 260 17.44 -1.62 1.62
CA LEU A 260 16.80 -1.00 2.78
C LEU A 260 16.78 -1.91 4.02
N PHE A 261 16.84 -3.22 3.86
CA PHE A 261 16.85 -4.16 4.98
C PHE A 261 18.21 -4.81 5.20
N GLY A 262 19.19 -4.58 4.29
CA GLY A 262 20.55 -5.11 4.43
C GLY A 262 20.64 -6.63 4.24
N GLU A 263 19.66 -7.21 3.54
CA GLU A 263 19.70 -8.63 3.20
C GLU A 263 20.72 -8.90 2.08
N GLU A 264 21.19 -10.14 2.00
CA GLU A 264 22.02 -10.56 0.87
C GLU A 264 21.26 -10.37 -0.46
N PRO A 265 21.94 -9.95 -1.53
CA PRO A 265 21.32 -9.77 -2.83
C PRO A 265 20.56 -11.03 -3.28
N HIS A 266 19.29 -10.90 -3.54
CA HIS A 266 18.49 -11.97 -4.08
C HIS A 266 18.50 -11.88 -5.61
N GLU A 267 19.16 -12.86 -6.25
CA GLU A 267 19.22 -12.95 -7.72
C GLU A 267 17.88 -13.44 -8.28
N ILE A 268 16.86 -12.58 -8.27
CA ILE A 268 15.62 -12.85 -8.98
C ILE A 268 15.71 -12.35 -10.43
N ARG A 269 15.17 -13.10 -11.38
CA ARG A 269 15.05 -12.69 -12.78
C ARG A 269 13.60 -12.34 -13.12
N ARG A 270 13.43 -11.41 -14.06
CA ARG A 270 12.08 -10.99 -14.50
C ARG A 270 11.30 -12.14 -15.13
N GLU A 271 12.01 -13.06 -15.80
CA GLU A 271 11.43 -14.28 -16.37
C GLU A 271 10.83 -15.18 -15.28
N GLU A 272 11.49 -15.33 -14.15
CA GLU A 272 10.98 -16.11 -13.01
C GLU A 272 9.71 -15.48 -12.42
N VAL A 273 9.67 -14.15 -12.35
CA VAL A 273 8.44 -13.42 -11.92
C VAL A 273 7.31 -13.67 -12.93
N VAL A 274 7.60 -13.69 -14.24
CA VAL A 274 6.62 -14.00 -15.28
C VAL A 274 6.10 -15.43 -15.13
N GLU A 275 6.97 -16.42 -14.90
CA GLU A 275 6.60 -17.82 -14.71
C GLU A 275 5.70 -18.00 -13.49
N GLN A 276 6.09 -17.45 -12.33
CA GLN A 276 5.31 -17.52 -11.10
C GLN A 276 3.96 -16.81 -11.25
N MET A 277 3.95 -15.62 -11.89
CA MET A 277 2.72 -14.90 -12.15
C MET A 277 1.82 -15.65 -13.14
N THR A 278 2.39 -16.35 -14.13
CA THR A 278 1.62 -17.21 -15.05
C THR A 278 0.96 -18.35 -14.29
N ALA A 279 1.66 -19.01 -13.38
CA ALA A 279 1.08 -20.05 -12.51
C ALA A 279 -0.08 -19.48 -11.66
N TYR A 280 0.08 -18.27 -11.13
CA TYR A 280 -1.00 -17.55 -10.45
C TYR A 280 -2.20 -17.29 -11.36
N LEU A 281 -1.97 -16.85 -12.61
CA LEU A 281 -3.05 -16.62 -13.58
C LEU A 281 -3.84 -17.91 -13.88
N HIS A 282 -3.19 -19.05 -13.97
CA HIS A 282 -3.87 -20.34 -14.10
C HIS A 282 -4.76 -20.67 -12.91
N ARG A 283 -4.30 -20.34 -11.69
CA ARG A 283 -5.04 -20.60 -10.45
C ARG A 283 -6.31 -19.74 -10.35
N ILE A 284 -6.25 -18.48 -10.75
CA ILE A 284 -7.38 -17.53 -10.64
C ILE A 284 -8.29 -17.50 -11.86
N ALA A 285 -7.88 -18.05 -13.01
CA ALA A 285 -8.65 -18.03 -14.25
C ALA A 285 -10.11 -18.54 -14.09
N PRO A 286 -10.39 -19.56 -13.26
CA PRO A 286 -11.76 -20.03 -13.03
C PRO A 286 -12.65 -19.10 -12.20
N GLU A 287 -12.09 -18.08 -11.53
CA GLU A 287 -12.86 -17.23 -10.60
C GLU A 287 -13.91 -16.37 -11.33
N HIS A 288 -13.54 -15.79 -12.47
CA HIS A 288 -14.44 -15.02 -13.34
C HIS A 288 -13.79 -14.74 -14.70
N GLU A 289 -14.60 -14.38 -15.70
CA GLU A 289 -14.19 -14.16 -17.10
C GLU A 289 -12.98 -13.22 -17.28
N ASN A 290 -12.88 -12.15 -16.46
CA ASN A 290 -11.83 -11.14 -16.57
C ASN A 290 -10.67 -11.32 -15.58
N ALA A 291 -10.63 -12.41 -14.80
CA ALA A 291 -9.64 -12.60 -13.74
C ALA A 291 -8.20 -12.47 -14.26
N VAL A 292 -7.89 -13.16 -15.35
CA VAL A 292 -6.56 -13.14 -15.99
C VAL A 292 -6.17 -11.73 -16.41
N ARG A 293 -7.09 -10.99 -17.05
CA ARG A 293 -6.82 -9.63 -17.53
C ARG A 293 -6.63 -8.66 -16.37
N ASN A 294 -7.46 -8.78 -15.34
CA ASN A 294 -7.39 -7.92 -14.16
C ASN A 294 -6.06 -8.10 -13.43
N ALA A 295 -5.54 -9.32 -13.36
CA ALA A 295 -4.26 -9.58 -12.74
C ALA A 295 -3.06 -9.21 -13.65
N ALA A 296 -3.09 -9.60 -14.92
CA ALA A 296 -1.98 -9.35 -15.84
C ALA A 296 -1.70 -7.85 -16.08
N ARG A 297 -2.72 -6.98 -15.96
CA ARG A 297 -2.55 -5.51 -16.13
C ARG A 297 -1.50 -4.91 -15.20
N HIS A 298 -1.27 -5.49 -14.04
CA HIS A 298 -0.33 -4.98 -13.04
C HIS A 298 1.14 -5.22 -13.42
N THR A 299 1.38 -6.16 -14.36
CA THR A 299 2.73 -6.51 -14.80
C THR A 299 3.27 -5.61 -15.92
N MET A 300 2.49 -4.63 -16.38
CA MET A 300 2.85 -3.76 -17.52
C MET A 300 4.21 -3.10 -17.39
N GLY A 301 4.60 -2.67 -16.17
CA GLY A 301 5.86 -2.03 -15.88
C GLY A 301 7.05 -2.99 -15.69
N LEU A 302 6.81 -4.30 -15.59
CA LEU A 302 7.84 -5.27 -15.21
C LEU A 302 9.06 -5.25 -16.14
N MET A 303 8.84 -5.05 -17.44
CA MET A 303 9.90 -5.05 -18.46
C MET A 303 10.43 -3.66 -18.81
N ASN A 304 10.06 -2.61 -18.05
CA ASN A 304 10.58 -1.27 -18.32
C ASN A 304 12.11 -1.25 -18.33
N GLY A 305 12.69 -0.45 -19.24
CA GLY A 305 14.13 -0.33 -19.43
C GLY A 305 14.79 -1.48 -20.24
N LEU A 306 14.06 -2.54 -20.60
CA LEU A 306 14.61 -3.63 -21.41
C LEU A 306 14.26 -3.50 -22.90
N PRO A 307 15.12 -4.03 -23.79
CA PRO A 307 14.74 -4.24 -25.18
C PRO A 307 13.45 -5.04 -25.30
N GLY A 308 12.55 -4.66 -26.21
CA GLY A 308 11.25 -5.35 -26.36
C GLY A 308 10.16 -4.93 -25.37
N ALA A 309 10.41 -4.07 -24.36
CA ALA A 309 9.40 -3.63 -23.38
C ALA A 309 8.13 -3.01 -24.03
N ARG A 310 8.26 -2.41 -25.23
CA ARG A 310 7.12 -1.91 -25.99
C ARG A 310 6.23 -3.04 -26.50
N LEU A 311 6.82 -4.14 -26.92
CA LEU A 311 6.11 -5.34 -27.41
C LEU A 311 5.39 -6.03 -26.24
N TRP A 312 6.06 -6.15 -25.08
CA TRP A 312 5.43 -6.60 -23.83
C TRP A 312 4.13 -5.85 -23.55
N ARG A 313 4.20 -4.53 -23.43
CA ARG A 313 3.02 -3.71 -23.13
C ARG A 313 1.95 -3.78 -24.24
N ARG A 314 2.35 -3.84 -25.51
CA ARG A 314 1.43 -3.98 -26.64
C ARG A 314 0.64 -5.29 -26.56
N THR A 315 1.32 -6.40 -26.33
CA THR A 315 0.69 -7.72 -26.19
C THR A 315 -0.31 -7.76 -25.04
N LEU A 316 0.07 -7.22 -23.86
CA LEU A 316 -0.79 -7.17 -22.69
C LEU A 316 -1.94 -6.14 -22.81
N SER A 317 -1.88 -5.23 -23.76
CA SER A 317 -2.96 -4.29 -24.05
C SER A 317 -3.94 -4.82 -25.10
N ASP A 318 -3.59 -5.89 -25.84
CA ASP A 318 -4.44 -6.44 -26.90
C ASP A 318 -5.43 -7.48 -26.35
N PRO A 319 -6.76 -7.22 -26.41
CA PRO A 319 -7.75 -8.20 -25.99
C PRO A 319 -7.68 -9.54 -26.74
N LYS A 320 -7.14 -9.56 -27.97
CA LYS A 320 -6.98 -10.80 -28.75
C LYS A 320 -5.93 -11.71 -28.16
N ALA A 321 -4.86 -11.14 -27.55
CA ALA A 321 -3.83 -11.93 -26.88
C ALA A 321 -4.42 -12.77 -25.74
N TYR A 322 -5.33 -12.21 -24.96
CA TYR A 322 -6.02 -12.94 -23.87
C TYR A 322 -6.93 -14.06 -24.40
N LYS A 323 -7.60 -13.84 -25.53
CA LYS A 323 -8.45 -14.88 -26.14
C LYS A 323 -7.64 -16.06 -26.68
N VAL A 324 -6.44 -15.79 -27.19
CA VAL A 324 -5.57 -16.83 -27.80
C VAL A 324 -4.75 -17.54 -26.73
N ALA A 325 -4.10 -16.79 -25.83
CA ALA A 325 -3.15 -17.33 -24.87
C ALA A 325 -3.78 -17.67 -23.50
N GLY A 326 -4.94 -17.07 -23.18
CA GLY A 326 -5.56 -17.27 -21.86
C GLY A 326 -4.61 -16.94 -20.71
N PRO A 327 -4.49 -17.81 -19.69
CA PRO A 327 -3.56 -17.63 -18.58
C PRO A 327 -2.08 -17.56 -18.97
N ASN A 328 -1.70 -18.05 -20.16
CA ASN A 328 -0.34 -17.98 -20.68
C ASN A 328 0.00 -16.64 -21.34
N VAL A 329 -0.85 -15.62 -21.23
CA VAL A 329 -0.67 -14.31 -21.90
C VAL A 329 0.66 -13.64 -21.53
N LEU A 330 1.17 -13.84 -20.30
CA LEU A 330 2.45 -13.28 -19.88
C LEU A 330 3.63 -13.97 -20.58
N LEU A 331 3.59 -15.29 -20.76
CA LEU A 331 4.61 -16.03 -21.51
C LEU A 331 4.58 -15.62 -22.99
N ALA A 332 3.39 -15.47 -23.58
CA ALA A 332 3.24 -14.99 -24.94
C ALA A 332 3.79 -13.55 -25.11
N ALA A 333 3.58 -12.69 -24.12
CA ALA A 333 4.15 -11.34 -24.11
C ALA A 333 5.68 -11.36 -23.98
N LEU A 334 6.24 -12.23 -23.14
CA LEU A 334 7.69 -12.41 -22.98
C LEU A 334 8.33 -12.89 -24.30
N GLU A 335 7.71 -13.87 -24.96
CA GLU A 335 8.20 -14.37 -26.25
C GLU A 335 8.16 -13.29 -27.34
N SER A 336 7.13 -12.44 -27.34
CA SER A 336 7.03 -11.30 -28.28
C SER A 336 8.18 -10.29 -28.17
N MET A 337 8.87 -10.23 -27.02
CA MET A 337 10.02 -9.33 -26.81
C MET A 337 11.26 -9.76 -27.59
N LYS A 338 11.36 -11.04 -27.99
CA LYS A 338 12.48 -11.60 -28.73
C LYS A 338 12.40 -11.34 -30.24
N ALA A 339 11.23 -10.90 -30.72
CA ALA A 339 10.95 -10.60 -32.13
C ALA A 339 11.36 -9.17 -32.47
#